data_ef78edd1a7ba9ee3c8768d61a83222e3
#
_entry.id   ef78edd1a7ba9ee3c8768d61a83222e3
#
_cell.length_a   1.000
_cell.length_b   1.000
_cell.length_c   1.000
_cell.angle_alpha   90.00
_cell.angle_beta   90.00
_cell.angle_gamma   90.00
#
_symmetry.space_group_name_H-M   'P 1'
#
loop_
_entity.id
_entity.type
_entity.pdbx_description
1 polymer ?
#
loop_
_entity_poly.entity_id
_entity_poly.type
_entity_poly.pdbx_seq_one_letter_code
_entity_poly.pdbx_strand_id
1 'polypeptide(L)'
;YDKMEIEKGYSINTTLVPVEYNKVKINFVDTPGFFDFAGEVQGALRGVEAAAILVDASSGIQVGTEKAWDACKKLSSPRFFIINKIDKENVDVEKTVAELQDKFGTSVVTLDDREAVSEAIAEVDEELMDIYFDAGEFTDEQFSRGLTKGILQGDIVPVFHCSALTGEGMKEVL
;
A
#
# COMPACT_ATOMS: atom_id res chain seq x y z
N TYR A 1 0.45 -19.03 13.94
CA TYR A 1 0.94 -19.94 12.86
C TYR A 1 0.83 -21.37 13.31
N ASP A 2 0.48 -22.27 12.41
CA ASP A 2 0.43 -23.70 12.71
C ASP A 2 1.84 -24.36 12.65
N LYS A 3 1.91 -25.64 13.05
CA LYS A 3 3.21 -26.35 13.06
C LYS A 3 3.81 -26.49 11.67
N MET A 4 2.97 -26.65 10.64
CA MET A 4 3.42 -26.81 9.26
C MET A 4 4.01 -25.51 8.71
N GLU A 5 3.41 -24.36 9.02
CA GLU A 5 3.91 -23.03 8.64
C GLU A 5 5.28 -22.76 9.26
N ILE A 6 5.44 -23.13 10.55
CA ILE A 6 6.73 -23.00 11.26
C ILE A 6 7.80 -23.88 10.61
N GLU A 7 7.47 -25.14 10.28
CA GLU A 7 8.41 -26.08 9.64
C GLU A 7 8.78 -25.63 8.21
N LYS A 8 7.84 -25.09 7.47
CA LYS A 8 8.02 -24.65 6.07
C LYS A 8 8.62 -23.25 5.95
N GLY A 9 8.45 -22.40 6.96
CA GLY A 9 8.91 -21.02 6.95
C GLY A 9 8.10 -20.08 6.07
N TYR A 10 6.82 -20.42 5.80
CA TYR A 10 5.89 -19.56 5.04
C TYR A 10 4.44 -19.80 5.48
N SER A 11 3.58 -18.79 5.26
CA SER A 11 2.16 -18.86 5.59
C SER A 11 1.38 -19.76 4.61
N ILE A 12 0.47 -20.55 5.13
CA ILE A 12 -0.43 -21.45 4.38
C ILE A 12 -1.89 -21.00 4.55
N ASN A 13 -2.23 -20.55 5.76
CA ASN A 13 -3.57 -20.08 6.12
C ASN A 13 -3.57 -18.58 6.38
N THR A 14 -4.75 -17.98 6.25
CA THR A 14 -4.98 -16.60 6.68
C THR A 14 -4.91 -16.50 8.20
N THR A 15 -4.16 -15.52 8.71
CA THR A 15 -3.98 -15.30 10.16
C THR A 15 -4.40 -13.89 10.55
N LEU A 16 -5.24 -13.76 11.57
CA LEU A 16 -5.63 -12.47 12.14
C LEU A 16 -4.65 -12.05 13.24
N VAL A 17 -4.03 -10.87 13.08
CA VAL A 17 -3.08 -10.30 14.02
C VAL A 17 -3.58 -8.93 14.51
N PRO A 18 -4.21 -8.86 15.70
CA PRO A 18 -4.63 -7.60 16.28
C PRO A 18 -3.45 -6.84 16.87
N VAL A 19 -3.35 -5.56 16.56
CA VAL A 19 -2.34 -4.62 17.08
C VAL A 19 -3.04 -3.38 17.63
N GLU A 20 -2.60 -2.88 18.77
CA GLU A 20 -3.04 -1.58 19.29
C GLU A 20 -1.90 -0.57 19.12
N TYR A 21 -2.17 0.51 18.38
CA TYR A 21 -1.23 1.59 18.15
C TYR A 21 -1.95 2.94 18.29
N ASN A 22 -1.38 3.87 19.06
CA ASN A 22 -1.95 5.20 19.30
C ASN A 22 -3.44 5.20 19.71
N LYS A 23 -3.87 4.22 20.52
CA LYS A 23 -5.26 3.98 20.96
C LYS A 23 -6.22 3.55 19.84
N VAL A 24 -5.70 3.20 18.68
CA VAL A 24 -6.44 2.61 17.58
C VAL A 24 -6.15 1.12 17.54
N LYS A 25 -7.20 0.30 17.42
CA LYS A 25 -7.04 -1.13 17.19
C LYS A 25 -6.99 -1.39 15.68
N ILE A 26 -5.88 -1.96 15.22
CA ILE A 26 -5.67 -2.37 13.84
C ILE A 26 -5.70 -3.90 13.80
N ASN A 27 -6.53 -4.46 12.92
CA ASN A 27 -6.58 -5.91 12.72
C ASN A 27 -5.88 -6.22 11.39
N PHE A 28 -4.65 -6.70 11.45
CA PHE A 28 -3.96 -7.21 10.26
C PHE A 28 -4.47 -8.59 9.92
N VAL A 29 -4.74 -8.81 8.65
CA VAL A 29 -5.10 -10.10 8.08
C VAL A 29 -3.92 -10.54 7.21
N ASP A 30 -3.02 -11.33 7.80
CA ASP A 30 -1.86 -11.89 7.09
C ASP A 30 -2.32 -13.01 6.17
N THR A 31 -1.95 -12.94 4.89
CA THR A 31 -2.33 -13.90 3.88
C THR A 31 -1.12 -14.62 3.28
N PRO A 32 -1.27 -15.89 2.86
CA PRO A 32 -0.19 -16.60 2.20
C PRO A 32 0.29 -15.91 0.93
N GLY A 33 1.61 -15.85 0.73
CA GLY A 33 2.21 -15.27 -0.47
C GLY A 33 2.33 -16.22 -1.65
N PHE A 34 2.19 -17.54 -1.44
CA PHE A 34 2.28 -18.53 -2.52
C PHE A 34 0.97 -18.63 -3.31
N PHE A 35 1.08 -18.78 -4.64
CA PHE A 35 -0.05 -18.82 -5.56
C PHE A 35 -1.02 -19.99 -5.32
N ASP A 36 -0.53 -21.07 -4.77
CA ASP A 36 -1.35 -22.24 -4.42
C ASP A 36 -2.46 -21.89 -3.40
N PHE A 37 -2.25 -20.82 -2.63
CA PHE A 37 -3.18 -20.35 -1.61
C PHE A 37 -3.91 -19.06 -2.00
N ALA A 38 -4.00 -18.73 -3.29
CA ALA A 38 -4.64 -17.50 -3.77
C ALA A 38 -6.12 -17.35 -3.35
N GLY A 39 -6.80 -18.44 -3.03
CA GLY A 39 -8.14 -18.43 -2.46
C GLY A 39 -8.23 -17.71 -1.11
N GLU A 40 -7.22 -17.87 -0.25
CA GLU A 40 -7.09 -17.20 1.04
C GLU A 40 -7.04 -15.67 0.86
N VAL A 41 -6.20 -15.19 -0.09
CA VAL A 41 -6.08 -13.77 -0.41
C VAL A 41 -7.42 -13.17 -0.85
N GLN A 42 -8.16 -13.87 -1.72
CA GLN A 42 -9.47 -13.39 -2.18
C GLN A 42 -10.53 -13.39 -1.08
N GLY A 43 -10.48 -14.35 -0.17
CA GLY A 43 -11.32 -14.38 1.02
C GLY A 43 -11.04 -13.21 1.95
N ALA A 44 -9.77 -12.97 2.26
CA ALA A 44 -9.32 -11.89 3.13
C ALA A 44 -9.68 -10.51 2.59
N LEU A 45 -9.45 -10.25 1.29
CA LEU A 45 -9.77 -8.96 0.65
C LEU A 45 -11.23 -8.53 0.74
N ARG A 46 -12.15 -9.48 0.96
CA ARG A 46 -13.59 -9.17 1.14
C ARG A 46 -13.95 -8.79 2.57
N GLY A 47 -13.04 -8.98 3.50
CA GLY A 47 -13.26 -8.74 4.93
C GLY A 47 -12.43 -7.61 5.52
N VAL A 48 -11.69 -6.86 4.67
CA VAL A 48 -10.80 -5.77 5.11
C VAL A 48 -11.15 -4.46 4.39
N GLU A 49 -10.86 -3.33 5.02
CA GLU A 49 -11.09 -2.00 4.48
C GLU A 49 -10.03 -1.57 3.47
N ALA A 50 -8.81 -2.08 3.59
CA ALA A 50 -7.69 -1.77 2.69
C ALA A 50 -6.71 -2.93 2.60
N ALA A 51 -5.95 -2.98 1.51
CA ALA A 51 -4.93 -3.99 1.27
C ALA A 51 -3.53 -3.37 1.22
N ALA A 52 -2.60 -3.92 1.98
CA ALA A 52 -1.19 -3.63 1.87
C ALA A 52 -0.53 -4.63 0.90
N ILE A 53 0.03 -4.14 -0.21
CA ILE A 53 0.78 -4.95 -1.16
C ILE A 53 2.27 -4.80 -0.84
N LEU A 54 2.88 -5.89 -0.35
CA LEU A 54 4.29 -5.89 0.03
C LEU A 54 5.19 -6.13 -1.17
N VAL A 55 6.23 -5.29 -1.28
CA VAL A 55 7.28 -5.39 -2.30
C VAL A 55 8.62 -5.54 -1.58
N ASP A 56 9.40 -6.56 -1.92
CA ASP A 56 10.77 -6.69 -1.43
C ASP A 56 11.66 -5.74 -2.22
N ALA A 57 12.26 -4.76 -1.53
CA ALA A 57 13.08 -3.72 -2.14
C ALA A 57 14.26 -4.27 -2.98
N SER A 58 14.76 -5.47 -2.66
CA SER A 58 15.84 -6.11 -3.41
C SER A 58 15.38 -6.87 -4.66
N SER A 59 14.09 -7.20 -4.74
CA SER A 59 13.53 -8.01 -5.83
C SER A 59 12.61 -7.22 -6.76
N GLY A 60 12.15 -6.03 -6.31
CA GLY A 60 11.23 -5.19 -7.06
C GLY A 60 9.86 -5.85 -7.31
N ILE A 61 9.23 -5.44 -8.40
CA ILE A 61 7.92 -5.96 -8.79
C ILE A 61 8.02 -7.42 -9.22
N GLN A 62 7.21 -8.26 -8.58
CA GLN A 62 7.12 -9.68 -8.88
C GLN A 62 5.73 -10.04 -9.42
N VAL A 63 5.58 -11.22 -9.99
CA VAL A 63 4.26 -11.74 -10.46
C VAL A 63 3.23 -11.72 -9.31
N GLY A 64 3.66 -11.95 -8.07
CA GLY A 64 2.81 -11.83 -6.87
C GLY A 64 2.27 -10.43 -6.67
N THR A 65 3.09 -9.41 -6.86
CA THR A 65 2.71 -8.00 -6.78
C THR A 65 1.63 -7.65 -7.82
N GLU A 66 1.81 -8.09 -9.07
CA GLU A 66 0.83 -7.87 -10.14
C GLU A 66 -0.51 -8.55 -9.83
N LYS A 67 -0.47 -9.80 -9.39
CA LYS A 67 -1.70 -10.55 -9.02
C LYS A 67 -2.43 -9.94 -7.82
N ALA A 68 -1.71 -9.47 -6.82
CA ALA A 68 -2.30 -8.77 -5.67
C ALA A 68 -2.96 -7.46 -6.11
N TRP A 69 -2.28 -6.69 -6.96
CA TRP A 69 -2.84 -5.49 -7.56
C TRP A 69 -4.14 -5.75 -8.33
N ASP A 70 -4.14 -6.74 -9.21
CA ASP A 70 -5.31 -7.12 -10.02
C ASP A 70 -6.47 -7.60 -9.14
N ALA A 71 -6.17 -8.34 -8.08
CA ALA A 71 -7.18 -8.79 -7.12
C ALA A 71 -7.85 -7.62 -6.39
N CYS A 72 -7.06 -6.64 -5.92
CA CYS A 72 -7.57 -5.43 -5.29
C CYS A 72 -8.39 -4.59 -6.28
N LYS A 73 -7.89 -4.40 -7.51
CA LYS A 73 -8.59 -3.65 -8.55
C LYS A 73 -9.93 -4.28 -8.91
N LYS A 74 -9.99 -5.60 -9.04
CA LYS A 74 -11.23 -6.34 -9.34
C LYS A 74 -12.29 -6.19 -8.26
N LEU A 75 -11.89 -6.01 -7.00
CA LEU A 75 -12.79 -5.83 -5.87
C LEU A 75 -13.01 -4.36 -5.51
N SER A 76 -12.42 -3.42 -6.25
CA SER A 76 -12.40 -1.99 -5.92
C SER A 76 -11.93 -1.72 -4.50
N SER A 77 -11.00 -2.54 -4.00
CA SER A 77 -10.43 -2.42 -2.65
C SER A 77 -9.42 -1.28 -2.61
N PRO A 78 -9.52 -0.36 -1.64
CA PRO A 78 -8.44 0.57 -1.32
C PRO A 78 -7.14 -0.20 -1.09
N ARG A 79 -6.03 0.33 -1.59
CA ARG A 79 -4.75 -0.37 -1.54
C ARG A 79 -3.59 0.60 -1.45
N PHE A 80 -2.49 0.11 -0.92
CA PHE A 80 -1.22 0.85 -0.85
C PHE A 80 -0.05 -0.13 -0.95
N PHE A 81 1.12 0.38 -1.30
CA PHE A 81 2.33 -0.42 -1.34
C PHE A 81 3.18 -0.22 -0.08
N ILE A 82 3.83 -1.29 0.36
CA ILE A 82 4.89 -1.24 1.36
C ILE A 82 6.14 -1.86 0.75
N ILE A 83 7.15 -1.04 0.47
CA ILE A 83 8.48 -1.48 0.07
C ILE A 83 9.22 -1.88 1.34
N ASN A 84 9.40 -3.18 1.55
CA ASN A 84 10.04 -3.72 2.75
C ASN A 84 11.48 -4.15 2.47
N LYS A 85 12.27 -4.32 3.53
CA LYS A 85 13.68 -4.73 3.51
C LYS A 85 14.61 -3.67 2.93
N ILE A 86 14.33 -2.41 3.22
CA ILE A 86 15.19 -1.29 2.82
C ILE A 86 16.58 -1.31 3.49
N ASP A 87 16.75 -2.14 4.52
CA ASP A 87 18.01 -2.40 5.23
C ASP A 87 19.00 -3.26 4.43
N LYS A 88 18.59 -3.86 3.32
CA LYS A 88 19.48 -4.68 2.49
C LYS A 88 20.46 -3.81 1.69
N GLU A 89 21.66 -4.37 1.44
CA GLU A 89 22.67 -3.73 0.58
C GLU A 89 22.18 -3.61 -0.87
N ASN A 90 22.56 -2.52 -1.53
CA ASN A 90 22.26 -2.23 -2.93
C ASN A 90 20.76 -2.09 -3.27
N VAL A 91 19.95 -1.70 -2.29
CA VAL A 91 18.54 -1.36 -2.49
C VAL A 91 18.42 0.10 -2.91
N ASP A 92 17.57 0.35 -3.90
CA ASP A 92 17.22 1.69 -4.38
C ASP A 92 15.70 1.83 -4.30
N VAL A 93 15.23 2.55 -3.26
CA VAL A 93 13.80 2.75 -3.00
C VAL A 93 13.18 3.64 -4.07
N GLU A 94 13.87 4.71 -4.48
CA GLU A 94 13.39 5.66 -5.50
C GLU A 94 13.17 4.95 -6.84
N LYS A 95 14.12 4.09 -7.23
CA LYS A 95 13.98 3.25 -8.42
C LYS A 95 12.78 2.32 -8.30
N THR A 96 12.56 1.69 -7.15
CA THR A 96 11.42 0.80 -6.95
C THR A 96 10.10 1.55 -7.03
N VAL A 97 10.03 2.78 -6.49
CA VAL A 97 8.85 3.66 -6.62
C VAL A 97 8.60 4.01 -8.08
N ALA A 98 9.64 4.40 -8.83
CA ALA A 98 9.51 4.70 -10.25
C ALA A 98 9.01 3.50 -11.07
N GLU A 99 9.50 2.28 -10.77
CA GLU A 99 9.02 1.04 -11.39
C GLU A 99 7.53 0.77 -11.06
N LEU A 100 7.09 1.05 -9.83
CA LEU A 100 5.68 0.94 -9.43
C LEU A 100 4.80 1.95 -10.19
N GLN A 101 5.25 3.19 -10.34
CA GLN A 101 4.56 4.22 -11.12
C GLN A 101 4.46 3.87 -12.60
N ASP A 102 5.55 3.40 -13.20
CA ASP A 102 5.57 2.98 -14.62
C ASP A 102 4.60 1.81 -14.86
N LYS A 103 4.55 0.87 -13.93
CA LYS A 103 3.73 -0.34 -14.08
C LYS A 103 2.25 -0.13 -13.74
N PHE A 104 1.94 0.63 -12.68
CA PHE A 104 0.60 0.72 -12.10
C PHE A 104 -0.06 2.10 -12.25
N GLY A 105 0.69 3.10 -12.71
CA GLY A 105 0.19 4.42 -13.04
C GLY A 105 0.69 5.53 -12.11
N THR A 106 0.46 6.76 -12.54
CA THR A 106 0.89 8.00 -11.84
C THR A 106 0.16 8.24 -10.53
N SER A 107 -0.96 7.57 -10.29
CA SER A 107 -1.68 7.60 -9.01
C SER A 107 -0.92 6.94 -7.85
N VAL A 108 0.18 6.23 -8.13
CA VAL A 108 1.10 5.65 -7.14
C VAL A 108 2.05 6.76 -6.66
N VAL A 109 1.91 7.20 -5.41
CA VAL A 109 2.63 8.36 -4.87
C VAL A 109 3.24 8.07 -3.50
N THR A 110 4.40 8.66 -3.23
CA THR A 110 4.97 8.73 -1.88
C THR A 110 4.37 9.92 -1.14
N LEU A 111 4.00 9.77 0.13
CA LEU A 111 3.29 10.81 0.88
C LEU A 111 4.19 11.97 1.36
N ASP A 112 5.49 11.83 1.27
CA ASP A 112 6.49 12.86 1.56
C ASP A 112 6.67 13.86 0.40
N ASP A 113 6.28 13.49 -0.81
CA ASP A 113 6.21 14.40 -1.96
C ASP A 113 4.84 15.09 -2.03
N ARG A 114 4.72 16.22 -1.31
CA ARG A 114 3.45 16.97 -1.22
C ARG A 114 2.97 17.49 -2.58
N GLU A 115 3.88 17.80 -3.50
CA GLU A 115 3.52 18.29 -4.84
C GLU A 115 2.88 17.17 -5.67
N ALA A 116 3.53 16.01 -5.76
CA ALA A 116 3.00 14.85 -6.45
C ALA A 116 1.66 14.37 -5.86
N VAL A 117 1.53 14.42 -4.52
CA VAL A 117 0.26 14.09 -3.85
C VAL A 117 -0.83 15.11 -4.19
N SER A 118 -0.50 16.42 -4.25
CA SER A 118 -1.47 17.46 -4.60
C SER A 118 -1.97 17.33 -6.03
N GLU A 119 -1.07 17.00 -6.97
CA GLU A 119 -1.45 16.70 -8.36
C GLU A 119 -2.39 15.49 -8.43
N ALA A 120 -2.06 14.41 -7.72
CA ALA A 120 -2.92 13.24 -7.65
C ALA A 120 -4.30 13.54 -7.01
N ILE A 121 -4.36 14.41 -5.99
CA ILE A 121 -5.62 14.86 -5.38
C ILE A 121 -6.45 15.65 -6.38
N ALA A 122 -5.84 16.54 -7.18
CA ALA A 122 -6.53 17.33 -8.18
C ALA A 122 -7.22 16.45 -9.25
N GLU A 123 -6.66 15.28 -9.55
CA GLU A 123 -7.23 14.32 -10.50
C GLU A 123 -8.42 13.52 -9.94
N VAL A 124 -8.71 13.58 -8.62
CA VAL A 124 -9.79 12.77 -8.00
C VAL A 124 -11.19 13.24 -8.44
N ASP A 125 -11.40 14.54 -8.54
CA ASP A 125 -12.66 15.09 -9.06
C ASP A 125 -12.51 16.55 -9.57
N GLU A 126 -13.53 17.01 -10.29
CA GLU A 126 -13.55 18.35 -10.90
C GLU A 126 -13.47 19.49 -9.86
N GLU A 127 -14.11 19.35 -8.69
CA GLU A 127 -14.07 20.37 -7.62
C GLU A 127 -12.64 20.55 -7.10
N LEU A 128 -11.92 19.46 -6.85
CA LEU A 128 -10.53 19.49 -6.37
C LEU A 128 -9.59 20.02 -7.46
N MET A 129 -9.85 19.67 -8.72
CA MET A 129 -9.09 20.19 -9.86
C MET A 129 -9.23 21.71 -9.98
N ASP A 130 -10.46 22.24 -9.92
CA ASP A 130 -10.73 23.69 -10.00
C ASP A 130 -10.03 24.43 -8.85
N ILE A 131 -10.10 23.91 -7.61
CA ILE A 131 -9.42 24.50 -6.46
C ILE A 131 -7.91 24.57 -6.68
N TYR A 132 -7.30 23.50 -7.18
CA TYR A 132 -5.87 23.45 -7.42
C TYR A 132 -5.42 24.39 -8.53
N PHE A 133 -6.19 24.50 -9.62
CA PHE A 133 -5.89 25.43 -10.71
C PHE A 133 -6.04 26.91 -10.31
N ASP A 134 -7.03 27.23 -9.47
CA ASP A 134 -7.28 28.61 -9.06
C ASP A 134 -6.30 29.09 -7.98
N ALA A 135 -5.97 28.23 -7.00
CA ALA A 135 -5.16 28.59 -5.84
C ALA A 135 -3.67 28.17 -5.96
N GLY A 136 -3.36 27.19 -6.81
CA GLY A 136 -2.03 26.59 -6.94
C GLY A 136 -1.64 25.64 -5.83
N GLU A 137 -2.40 25.59 -4.73
CA GLU A 137 -2.17 24.72 -3.59
C GLU A 137 -3.47 24.42 -2.83
N PHE A 138 -3.49 23.32 -2.08
CA PHE A 138 -4.58 22.98 -1.18
C PHE A 138 -4.31 23.48 0.24
N THR A 139 -5.35 23.92 0.95
CA THR A 139 -5.30 24.05 2.41
C THR A 139 -5.14 22.66 3.03
N ASP A 140 -4.65 22.58 4.27
CA ASP A 140 -4.45 21.29 4.96
C ASP A 140 -5.75 20.48 5.10
N GLU A 141 -6.89 21.16 5.24
CA GLU A 141 -8.21 20.51 5.30
C GLU A 141 -8.62 19.93 3.93
N GLN A 142 -8.43 20.70 2.85
CA GLN A 142 -8.71 20.24 1.48
C GLN A 142 -7.79 19.09 1.09
N PHE A 143 -6.51 19.21 1.39
CA PHE A 143 -5.50 18.16 1.18
C PHE A 143 -5.89 16.85 1.88
N SER A 144 -6.18 16.91 3.19
CA SER A 144 -6.57 15.73 3.97
C SER A 144 -7.87 15.10 3.45
N ARG A 145 -8.87 15.92 3.10
CA ARG A 145 -10.14 15.45 2.53
C ARG A 145 -9.95 14.81 1.18
N GLY A 146 -9.19 15.45 0.28
CA GLY A 146 -8.91 14.95 -1.06
C GLY A 146 -8.10 13.66 -1.05
N LEU A 147 -7.05 13.61 -0.23
CA LEU A 147 -6.22 12.40 -0.05
C LEU A 147 -7.06 11.22 0.46
N THR A 148 -7.86 11.45 1.51
CA THR A 148 -8.75 10.42 2.06
C THR A 148 -9.73 9.91 1.01
N LYS A 149 -10.35 10.82 0.25
CA LYS A 149 -11.28 10.47 -0.82
C LYS A 149 -10.60 9.64 -1.90
N GLY A 150 -9.45 10.09 -2.40
CA GLY A 150 -8.69 9.41 -3.45
C GLY A 150 -8.22 8.01 -3.03
N ILE A 151 -7.75 7.84 -1.80
CA ILE A 151 -7.36 6.52 -1.26
C ILE A 151 -8.58 5.59 -1.18
N LEU A 152 -9.70 6.05 -0.63
CA LEU A 152 -10.90 5.23 -0.48
C LEU A 152 -11.53 4.82 -1.82
N GLN A 153 -11.41 5.66 -2.85
CA GLN A 153 -11.86 5.35 -4.20
C GLN A 153 -10.86 4.47 -4.97
N GLY A 154 -9.61 4.40 -4.50
CA GLY A 154 -8.52 3.68 -5.15
C GLY A 154 -7.88 4.47 -6.30
N ASP A 155 -8.15 5.77 -6.39
CA ASP A 155 -7.58 6.71 -7.36
C ASP A 155 -6.20 7.21 -6.92
N ILE A 156 -5.92 7.21 -5.62
CA ILE A 156 -4.60 7.46 -5.05
C ILE A 156 -4.11 6.20 -4.35
N VAL A 157 -2.88 5.80 -4.66
CA VAL A 157 -2.24 4.61 -4.10
C VAL A 157 -0.95 5.00 -3.39
N PRO A 158 -0.98 5.15 -2.06
CA PRO A 158 0.21 5.49 -1.28
C PRO A 158 1.30 4.43 -1.37
N VAL A 159 2.56 4.89 -1.34
CA VAL A 159 3.73 4.03 -1.18
C VAL A 159 4.43 4.38 0.12
N PHE A 160 4.61 3.37 0.96
CA PHE A 160 5.44 3.44 2.15
C PHE A 160 6.70 2.61 1.96
N HIS A 161 7.75 2.91 2.70
CA HIS A 161 8.95 2.09 2.72
C HIS A 161 9.40 1.83 4.15
N CYS A 162 9.84 0.61 4.43
CA CYS A 162 10.24 0.22 5.78
C CYS A 162 11.22 -0.96 5.78
N SER A 163 11.81 -1.18 6.94
CA SER A 163 12.44 -2.44 7.30
C SER A 163 11.72 -3.04 8.50
N ALA A 164 11.00 -4.12 8.27
CA ALA A 164 10.37 -4.87 9.36
C ALA A 164 11.41 -5.50 10.32
N LEU A 165 12.66 -5.67 9.87
CA LEU A 165 13.75 -6.20 10.68
C LEU A 165 14.31 -5.16 11.65
N THR A 166 14.57 -3.94 11.17
CA THR A 166 15.18 -2.86 11.97
C THR A 166 14.15 -1.96 12.66
N GLY A 167 12.92 -1.95 12.16
CA GLY A 167 11.85 -1.07 12.61
C GLY A 167 11.84 0.32 11.92
N GLU A 168 12.77 0.56 11.00
CA GLU A 168 12.83 1.80 10.22
C GLU A 168 11.57 1.94 9.34
N GLY A 169 10.97 3.13 9.28
CA GLY A 169 9.76 3.42 8.49
C GLY A 169 8.46 2.80 9.02
N MET A 170 8.50 2.04 10.12
CA MET A 170 7.30 1.34 10.64
C MET A 170 6.27 2.29 11.25
N LYS A 171 6.66 3.49 11.68
CA LYS A 171 5.72 4.48 12.25
C LYS A 171 4.86 5.12 11.18
N GLU A 172 5.41 5.28 10.01
CA GLU A 172 4.77 5.86 8.83
C GLU A 172 3.76 4.88 8.22
N VAL A 173 4.00 3.57 8.39
CA VAL A 173 3.09 2.50 7.96
C VAL A 173 1.90 2.33 8.90
N LEU A 174 2.07 2.60 10.22
CA LEU A 174 1.06 2.44 11.27
C LEU A 174 0.27 3.72 11.55
#